data_1cfdf02299eca275242652b4e61ecb5e
#
_entry.id   1cfdf02299eca275242652b4e61ecb5e
#
_cell.length_a   1.000
_cell.length_b   1.000
_cell.length_c   1.000
_cell.angle_alpha   90.00
_cell.angle_beta   90.00
_cell.angle_gamma   90.00
#
_symmetry.space_group_name_H-M   'P 1'
#
loop_
_entity.id
_entity.type
_entity.pdbx_description
1 polymer ?
#
loop_
_entity_poly.entity_id
_entity_poly.type
_entity_poly.pdbx_seq_one_letter_code
_entity_poly.pdbx_strand_id
1 'polypeptide(L)'
;MNVQKIAAALTAATLCLSVLTAQTPKVEPTVVSAAGISDIPQEYRTACDWIWTNRIEPEGSCKGWSTIYDQIIAGKGTLQYILLWQSYETLTLEQRQKLPQMLEDAINQWNDCLVGYDDWPVDHVDVKIIGYGVLDKSVLQDLQPDEVVFTETAVPWTRDWLISSGMGDSSIPELQPAEPTELSRYAHWNDPNWSYNGSYDNRFDMYLHGIHGMTDMGGVGYHYGQILSDHSIQGLLNGTTSAHILLHEIGHGFGFPDYYGAEGASDGFPPGGFPGGQGSLMMAGSCSYINTFDKYFAQYTWSKLKEETGRFDLSGFSQSTTQPSVTDPIVTETTTTTVTQFQTAEIGFTDTIEDVQLTWDGGVIRFAEHGSYTFSGDAYYGGDDTKNLLYYEAGDRVSIRFTYNVTNNEIVSISELELEYNSHIVRGDVDKNGKLEIADLVLTQKWLAAQPNTVLADWQAGDMDGSGILNAVDLTLMKRELMYI
;
A
#
# COMPACT_ATOMS: atom_id res chain seq x y z
N MET A 1 -49.28 60.98 -39.46
CA MET A 1 -48.67 61.41 -40.74
C MET A 1 -47.55 60.49 -41.11
N ASN A 2 -47.79 59.78 -42.20
CA ASN A 2 -46.90 59.07 -43.14
C ASN A 2 -46.00 57.98 -42.59
N VAL A 3 -46.38 56.83 -42.67
CA VAL A 3 -46.48 55.70 -43.63
C VAL A 3 -45.62 55.92 -44.88
N GLN A 4 -44.62 55.12 -45.06
CA GLN A 4 -44.25 54.64 -46.38
C GLN A 4 -43.62 53.23 -46.27
N LYS A 5 -44.26 52.37 -47.04
CA LYS A 5 -43.94 50.98 -47.39
C LYS A 5 -42.63 50.93 -48.21
N ILE A 6 -41.89 49.89 -48.07
CA ILE A 6 -41.03 49.35 -49.17
C ILE A 6 -41.22 47.82 -49.17
N ALA A 7 -41.61 47.39 -50.36
CA ALA A 7 -41.92 45.98 -50.66
C ALA A 7 -40.68 45.16 -50.92
N ALA A 8 -40.84 43.89 -50.62
CA ALA A 8 -39.86 42.83 -50.88
C ALA A 8 -39.72 42.50 -52.35
N ALA A 9 -38.52 42.25 -52.81
CA ALA A 9 -38.25 41.51 -54.03
C ALA A 9 -37.65 40.14 -53.66
N LEU A 10 -38.45 39.10 -53.91
CA LEU A 10 -37.91 37.70 -53.91
C LEU A 10 -37.12 37.51 -55.18
N THR A 11 -35.85 37.20 -55.04
CA THR A 11 -35.03 36.62 -56.12
C THR A 11 -34.73 35.19 -55.74
N ALA A 12 -35.34 34.25 -56.47
CA ALA A 12 -35.06 32.85 -56.36
C ALA A 12 -33.67 32.57 -56.96
N ALA A 13 -32.70 32.25 -56.13
CA ALA A 13 -31.42 31.68 -56.54
C ALA A 13 -31.48 30.18 -56.37
N THR A 14 -31.52 29.45 -57.49
CA THR A 14 -31.43 28.02 -57.58
C THR A 14 -29.97 27.63 -57.23
N LEU A 15 -29.73 27.17 -55.99
CA LEU A 15 -28.45 26.59 -55.61
C LEU A 15 -28.42 25.14 -56.09
N CYS A 16 -27.59 24.83 -57.07
CA CYS A 16 -27.19 23.47 -57.39
C CYS A 16 -26.40 22.92 -56.24
N LEU A 17 -27.01 21.98 -55.48
CA LEU A 17 -26.32 21.18 -54.47
C LEU A 17 -25.45 20.16 -55.21
N SER A 18 -24.17 20.45 -55.41
CA SER A 18 -23.17 19.45 -55.73
C SER A 18 -22.89 18.66 -54.44
N VAL A 19 -23.41 17.43 -54.39
CA VAL A 19 -23.03 16.47 -53.34
C VAL A 19 -21.58 16.11 -53.55
N LEU A 20 -20.68 16.79 -52.84
CA LEU A 20 -19.33 16.28 -52.60
C LEU A 20 -19.49 15.09 -51.63
N THR A 21 -19.39 13.89 -52.14
CA THR A 21 -19.12 12.70 -51.32
C THR A 21 -17.72 12.86 -50.75
N ALA A 22 -17.61 13.45 -49.57
CA ALA A 22 -16.42 13.36 -48.79
C ALA A 22 -16.22 11.87 -48.46
N GLN A 23 -15.23 11.24 -49.10
CA GLN A 23 -14.74 9.96 -48.63
C GLN A 23 -14.17 10.20 -47.24
N THR A 24 -14.88 9.75 -46.21
CA THR A 24 -14.29 9.61 -44.88
C THR A 24 -13.07 8.74 -45.00
N PRO A 25 -11.87 9.18 -44.53
CA PRO A 25 -10.72 8.32 -44.51
C PRO A 25 -11.11 7.10 -43.70
N LYS A 26 -10.95 5.91 -44.30
CA LYS A 26 -11.08 4.64 -43.62
C LYS A 26 -9.97 4.64 -42.55
N VAL A 27 -10.33 4.97 -41.32
CA VAL A 27 -9.42 4.76 -40.18
C VAL A 27 -9.31 3.24 -40.08
N GLU A 28 -8.19 2.72 -40.51
CA GLU A 28 -7.82 1.33 -40.23
C GLU A 28 -7.78 1.23 -38.69
N PRO A 29 -8.40 0.22 -38.08
CA PRO A 29 -8.28 0.05 -36.65
C PRO A 29 -6.81 -0.11 -36.34
N THR A 30 -6.23 0.87 -35.66
CA THR A 30 -4.91 0.72 -35.06
C THR A 30 -5.08 -0.42 -34.07
N VAL A 31 -4.51 -1.57 -34.40
CA VAL A 31 -4.35 -2.65 -33.44
C VAL A 31 -3.46 -2.03 -32.36
N VAL A 32 -4.06 -1.61 -31.26
CA VAL A 32 -3.32 -1.27 -30.07
C VAL A 32 -2.71 -2.59 -29.64
N SER A 33 -1.41 -2.76 -29.90
CA SER A 33 -0.66 -3.89 -29.36
C SER A 33 -0.88 -3.88 -27.85
N ALA A 34 -1.20 -5.04 -27.29
CA ALA A 34 -1.25 -5.17 -25.83
C ALA A 34 0.04 -4.57 -25.25
N ALA A 35 -0.09 -3.77 -24.20
CA ALA A 35 1.08 -3.24 -23.50
C ALA A 35 1.96 -4.40 -23.04
N GLY A 36 3.28 -4.22 -23.08
CA GLY A 36 4.22 -5.26 -22.69
C GLY A 36 5.48 -4.65 -22.08
N ILE A 37 6.50 -5.44 -21.81
CA ILE A 37 7.76 -4.98 -21.17
C ILE A 37 8.34 -3.75 -21.86
N SER A 38 8.22 -3.63 -23.19
CA SER A 38 8.71 -2.48 -23.94
C SER A 38 8.05 -1.15 -23.58
N ASP A 39 6.84 -1.20 -23.02
CA ASP A 39 6.07 0.00 -22.65
C ASP A 39 6.39 0.50 -21.23
N ILE A 40 7.11 -0.30 -20.44
CA ILE A 40 7.66 0.12 -19.16
C ILE A 40 8.79 1.13 -19.44
N PRO A 41 8.78 2.33 -18.81
CA PRO A 41 9.85 3.31 -19.02
C PRO A 41 11.25 2.72 -18.77
N GLN A 42 12.23 3.13 -19.59
CA GLN A 42 13.55 2.51 -19.62
C GLN A 42 14.24 2.47 -18.25
N GLU A 43 14.08 3.50 -17.45
CA GLU A 43 14.66 3.58 -16.10
C GLU A 43 14.12 2.48 -15.19
N TYR A 44 12.79 2.29 -15.17
CA TYR A 44 12.13 1.23 -14.40
C TYR A 44 12.47 -0.15 -14.95
N ARG A 45 12.45 -0.32 -16.25
CA ARG A 45 12.82 -1.59 -16.91
C ARG A 45 14.24 -2.02 -16.56
N THR A 46 15.19 -1.11 -16.53
CA THR A 46 16.58 -1.41 -16.15
C THR A 46 16.66 -1.94 -14.71
N ALA A 47 15.90 -1.35 -13.80
CA ALA A 47 15.82 -1.81 -12.42
C ALA A 47 15.14 -3.18 -12.32
N CYS A 48 14.02 -3.38 -13.03
CA CYS A 48 13.31 -4.66 -13.09
C CYS A 48 14.20 -5.79 -13.66
N ASP A 49 14.93 -5.53 -14.77
CA ASP A 49 15.88 -6.48 -15.36
C ASP A 49 16.95 -6.89 -14.34
N TRP A 50 17.47 -5.92 -13.58
CA TRP A 50 18.48 -6.21 -12.55
C TRP A 50 17.91 -7.10 -11.44
N ILE A 51 16.71 -6.77 -10.89
CA ILE A 51 16.09 -7.55 -9.82
C ILE A 51 15.75 -8.95 -10.34
N TRP A 52 15.20 -9.05 -11.53
CA TRP A 52 14.89 -10.34 -12.13
C TRP A 52 16.13 -11.24 -12.18
N THR A 53 17.21 -10.72 -12.75
CA THR A 53 18.44 -11.49 -12.98
C THR A 53 19.21 -11.79 -11.69
N ASN A 54 19.20 -10.86 -10.73
CA ASN A 54 20.07 -10.98 -9.55
C ASN A 54 19.34 -11.50 -8.29
N ARG A 55 17.98 -11.42 -8.27
CA ARG A 55 17.18 -11.82 -7.14
C ARG A 55 16.17 -12.91 -7.51
N ILE A 56 15.25 -12.64 -8.42
CA ILE A 56 14.13 -13.56 -8.74
C ILE A 56 14.64 -14.90 -9.29
N GLU A 57 15.48 -14.89 -10.32
CA GLU A 57 16.00 -16.12 -10.92
C GLU A 57 16.89 -16.93 -9.97
N PRO A 58 17.89 -16.32 -9.28
CA PRO A 58 18.74 -17.06 -8.35
C PRO A 58 18.01 -17.59 -7.12
N GLU A 59 17.11 -16.82 -6.55
CA GLU A 59 16.33 -17.18 -5.35
C GLU A 59 15.21 -18.16 -5.70
N GLY A 60 14.76 -18.16 -6.95
CA GLY A 60 13.72 -19.04 -7.42
C GLY A 60 12.32 -18.65 -6.96
N SER A 61 12.08 -17.38 -6.62
CA SER A 61 10.82 -16.87 -6.06
C SER A 61 9.62 -17.09 -6.99
N CYS A 62 9.84 -17.13 -8.30
CA CYS A 62 8.78 -17.37 -9.29
C CYS A 62 8.85 -18.74 -9.94
N LYS A 63 9.64 -19.66 -9.39
CA LYS A 63 9.74 -21.02 -9.94
C LYS A 63 8.49 -21.85 -9.64
N GLY A 64 8.06 -22.61 -10.66
CA GLY A 64 6.85 -23.40 -10.55
C GLY A 64 5.58 -22.55 -10.64
N TRP A 65 4.45 -23.15 -10.33
CA TRP A 65 3.13 -22.53 -10.47
C TRP A 65 2.53 -22.18 -9.11
N SER A 66 3.29 -21.47 -8.31
CA SER A 66 2.96 -21.20 -6.92
C SER A 66 2.76 -19.73 -6.57
N THR A 67 2.98 -18.81 -7.51
CA THR A 67 2.75 -17.39 -7.27
C THR A 67 1.26 -17.03 -7.22
N ILE A 68 0.94 -15.87 -6.69
CA ILE A 68 -0.46 -15.36 -6.70
C ILE A 68 -0.98 -15.20 -8.13
N TYR A 69 -0.13 -14.88 -9.13
CA TYR A 69 -0.54 -14.90 -10.55
C TYR A 69 -1.11 -16.27 -10.93
N ASP A 70 -0.40 -17.34 -10.57
CA ASP A 70 -0.83 -18.70 -10.86
C ASP A 70 -2.14 -19.05 -10.14
N GLN A 71 -2.30 -18.59 -8.89
CA GLN A 71 -3.49 -18.84 -8.09
C GLN A 71 -4.71 -18.11 -8.67
N ILE A 72 -4.56 -16.83 -9.02
CA ILE A 72 -5.63 -16.03 -9.63
C ILE A 72 -6.08 -16.63 -10.95
N ILE A 73 -5.13 -17.01 -11.82
CA ILE A 73 -5.47 -17.60 -13.12
C ILE A 73 -6.14 -18.96 -12.95
N ALA A 74 -5.62 -19.83 -12.08
CA ALA A 74 -6.23 -21.13 -11.82
C ALA A 74 -7.61 -21.03 -11.16
N GLY A 75 -7.79 -20.02 -10.32
CA GLY A 75 -9.07 -19.68 -9.67
C GLY A 75 -10.04 -18.91 -10.54
N LYS A 76 -9.63 -18.54 -11.77
CA LYS A 76 -10.43 -17.73 -12.71
C LYS A 76 -10.91 -16.41 -12.10
N GLY A 77 -10.00 -15.73 -11.39
CA GLY A 77 -10.28 -14.47 -10.72
C GLY A 77 -10.84 -14.64 -9.31
N THR A 78 -10.87 -15.84 -8.75
CA THR A 78 -11.24 -16.06 -7.34
C THR A 78 -10.06 -16.66 -6.58
N LEU A 79 -9.75 -16.10 -5.41
CA LEU A 79 -8.83 -16.69 -4.44
C LEU A 79 -9.61 -17.21 -3.23
N GLN A 80 -9.31 -18.44 -2.84
CA GLN A 80 -9.91 -19.10 -1.69
C GLN A 80 -8.88 -19.18 -0.57
N TYR A 81 -9.21 -18.56 0.55
CA TYR A 81 -8.37 -18.50 1.73
C TYR A 81 -8.88 -19.40 2.85
N ILE A 82 -7.95 -19.90 3.65
CA ILE A 82 -8.22 -20.42 5.00
C ILE A 82 -7.56 -19.47 6.00
N LEU A 83 -8.25 -19.17 7.11
CA LEU A 83 -7.62 -18.48 8.24
C LEU A 83 -7.06 -19.54 9.20
N LEU A 84 -5.76 -19.47 9.50
CA LEU A 84 -5.12 -20.21 10.59
C LEU A 84 -4.95 -19.27 11.79
N TRP A 85 -5.63 -19.57 12.90
CA TRP A 85 -5.65 -18.71 14.06
C TRP A 85 -4.91 -19.35 15.24
N GLN A 86 -3.60 -19.09 15.31
CA GLN A 86 -2.70 -19.56 16.38
C GLN A 86 -2.78 -18.60 17.56
N SER A 87 -3.98 -18.46 18.10
CA SER A 87 -4.29 -17.55 19.18
C SER A 87 -5.47 -18.10 20.01
N TYR A 88 -5.54 -17.69 21.27
CA TYR A 88 -6.70 -17.89 22.14
C TYR A 88 -7.59 -16.64 22.22
N GLU A 89 -7.20 -15.56 21.55
CA GLU A 89 -8.04 -14.37 21.39
C GLU A 89 -9.27 -14.68 20.54
N THR A 90 -10.38 -14.06 20.88
CA THR A 90 -11.66 -14.33 20.22
C THR A 90 -11.78 -13.60 18.90
N LEU A 91 -12.39 -14.27 17.92
CA LEU A 91 -12.84 -13.69 16.66
C LEU A 91 -14.36 -13.61 16.65
N THR A 92 -14.91 -12.41 16.65
CA THR A 92 -16.34 -12.18 16.57
C THR A 92 -16.89 -12.57 15.19
N LEU A 93 -18.20 -12.80 15.10
CA LEU A 93 -18.86 -13.03 13.82
C LEU A 93 -18.67 -11.83 12.88
N GLU A 94 -18.76 -10.60 13.39
CA GLU A 94 -18.55 -9.39 12.60
C GLU A 94 -17.14 -9.33 12.01
N GLN A 95 -16.11 -9.64 12.78
CA GLN A 95 -14.72 -9.69 12.28
C GLN A 95 -14.57 -10.75 11.19
N ARG A 96 -15.11 -11.95 11.39
CA ARG A 96 -15.04 -13.00 10.37
C ARG A 96 -15.80 -12.64 9.10
N GLN A 97 -16.90 -11.91 9.19
CA GLN A 97 -17.65 -11.42 8.02
C GLN A 97 -16.90 -10.33 7.24
N LYS A 98 -16.01 -9.57 7.89
CA LYS A 98 -15.16 -8.56 7.24
C LYS A 98 -13.91 -9.15 6.60
N LEU A 99 -13.48 -10.34 7.03
CA LEU A 99 -12.21 -10.94 6.59
C LEU A 99 -12.09 -11.11 5.06
N PRO A 100 -13.11 -11.60 4.32
CA PRO A 100 -13.02 -11.69 2.87
C PRO A 100 -12.75 -10.33 2.23
N GLN A 101 -13.49 -9.30 2.60
CA GLN A 101 -13.36 -7.96 2.04
C GLN A 101 -11.99 -7.35 2.34
N MET A 102 -11.49 -7.50 3.55
CA MET A 102 -10.16 -7.02 3.93
C MET A 102 -9.06 -7.61 3.03
N LEU A 103 -9.10 -8.91 2.79
CA LEU A 103 -8.14 -9.57 1.89
C LEU A 103 -8.37 -9.18 0.43
N GLU A 104 -9.62 -9.07 0.00
CA GLU A 104 -10.01 -8.68 -1.35
C GLU A 104 -9.51 -7.27 -1.67
N ASP A 105 -9.69 -6.31 -0.76
CA ASP A 105 -9.21 -4.94 -0.90
C ASP A 105 -7.67 -4.90 -1.03
N ALA A 106 -6.95 -5.72 -0.26
CA ALA A 106 -5.50 -5.78 -0.32
C ALA A 106 -4.99 -6.45 -1.61
N ILE A 107 -5.59 -7.57 -2.01
CA ILE A 107 -5.23 -8.27 -3.26
C ILE A 107 -5.52 -7.41 -4.48
N ASN A 108 -6.65 -6.70 -4.50
CA ASN A 108 -7.00 -5.88 -5.65
C ASN A 108 -6.11 -4.66 -5.83
N GLN A 109 -5.49 -4.13 -4.79
CA GLN A 109 -4.48 -3.08 -4.96
C GLN A 109 -3.28 -3.58 -5.81
N TRP A 110 -2.87 -4.83 -5.66
CA TRP A 110 -1.87 -5.46 -6.54
C TRP A 110 -2.43 -5.79 -7.92
N ASN A 111 -3.65 -6.32 -7.99
CA ASN A 111 -4.32 -6.63 -9.25
C ASN A 111 -4.50 -5.40 -10.14
N ASP A 112 -4.84 -4.25 -9.55
CA ASP A 112 -5.02 -2.98 -10.26
C ASP A 112 -3.74 -2.51 -11.00
N CYS A 113 -2.57 -2.98 -10.56
CA CYS A 113 -1.32 -2.77 -11.29
C CYS A 113 -1.30 -3.47 -12.64
N LEU A 114 -2.06 -4.55 -12.80
CA LEU A 114 -2.06 -5.45 -13.95
C LEU A 114 -3.23 -5.21 -14.90
N VAL A 115 -4.34 -4.65 -14.41
CA VAL A 115 -5.54 -4.42 -15.22
C VAL A 115 -5.23 -3.65 -16.48
N GLY A 116 -5.57 -4.23 -17.64
CA GLY A 116 -5.33 -3.65 -18.95
C GLY A 116 -3.86 -3.75 -19.45
N TYR A 117 -3.00 -4.45 -18.74
CA TYR A 117 -1.60 -4.64 -19.12
C TYR A 117 -1.35 -6.06 -19.63
N ASP A 118 -0.68 -6.20 -20.77
CA ASP A 118 -0.16 -7.42 -21.38
C ASP A 118 -1.13 -8.62 -21.31
N ASP A 119 -2.37 -8.38 -21.75
CA ASP A 119 -3.48 -9.34 -21.76
C ASP A 119 -3.79 -9.97 -20.38
N TRP A 120 -3.48 -9.28 -19.26
CA TRP A 120 -3.93 -9.70 -17.94
C TRP A 120 -5.46 -9.87 -17.96
N PRO A 121 -5.99 -11.05 -17.63
CA PRO A 121 -7.39 -11.37 -17.93
C PRO A 121 -8.37 -11.06 -16.80
N VAL A 122 -7.91 -10.51 -15.66
CA VAL A 122 -8.71 -10.38 -14.44
C VAL A 122 -8.84 -8.91 -14.04
N ASP A 123 -10.03 -8.35 -14.21
CA ASP A 123 -10.31 -6.97 -13.82
C ASP A 123 -10.51 -6.80 -12.31
N HIS A 124 -10.98 -7.86 -11.63
CA HIS A 124 -11.20 -7.90 -10.18
C HIS A 124 -11.00 -9.31 -9.65
N VAL A 125 -10.39 -9.44 -8.50
CA VAL A 125 -10.18 -10.71 -7.80
C VAL A 125 -11.15 -10.81 -6.64
N ASP A 126 -12.04 -11.81 -6.70
CA ASP A 126 -12.92 -12.15 -5.58
C ASP A 126 -12.15 -12.96 -4.52
N VAL A 127 -12.39 -12.70 -3.24
CA VAL A 127 -11.80 -13.48 -2.14
C VAL A 127 -12.88 -14.18 -1.33
N LYS A 128 -12.65 -15.46 -1.03
CA LYS A 128 -13.53 -16.27 -0.19
C LYS A 128 -12.77 -16.91 0.95
N ILE A 129 -13.37 -16.94 2.13
CA ILE A 129 -12.87 -17.75 3.24
C ILE A 129 -13.59 -19.07 3.25
N ILE A 130 -12.86 -20.17 3.08
CA ILE A 130 -13.45 -21.51 3.02
C ILE A 130 -13.40 -22.25 4.37
N GLY A 131 -12.68 -21.71 5.35
CA GLY A 131 -12.61 -22.33 6.66
C GLY A 131 -11.66 -21.64 7.63
N TYR A 132 -11.72 -22.09 8.87
CA TYR A 132 -10.96 -21.59 10.01
C TYR A 132 -10.22 -22.73 10.68
N GLY A 133 -8.89 -22.71 10.65
CA GLY A 133 -8.06 -23.56 11.50
C GLY A 133 -7.83 -22.86 12.84
N VAL A 134 -8.18 -23.46 13.95
CA VAL A 134 -8.11 -22.84 15.28
C VAL A 134 -7.54 -23.81 16.31
N LEU A 135 -6.88 -23.26 17.35
CA LEU A 135 -6.40 -24.06 18.49
C LEU A 135 -7.58 -24.59 19.35
N ASP A 136 -8.60 -23.75 19.49
CA ASP A 136 -9.83 -24.09 20.20
C ASP A 136 -11.02 -23.43 19.48
N LYS A 137 -12.04 -24.24 19.23
CA LYS A 137 -13.26 -23.78 18.54
C LYS A 137 -14.00 -22.67 19.27
N SER A 138 -13.84 -22.55 20.59
CA SER A 138 -14.49 -21.51 21.41
C SER A 138 -14.02 -20.09 21.10
N VAL A 139 -12.89 -19.91 20.41
CA VAL A 139 -12.42 -18.58 19.98
C VAL A 139 -13.34 -17.98 18.91
N LEU A 140 -14.10 -18.80 18.17
CA LEU A 140 -15.04 -18.34 17.15
C LEU A 140 -16.40 -18.04 17.81
N GLN A 141 -16.63 -16.77 18.14
CA GLN A 141 -17.89 -16.36 18.74
C GLN A 141 -19.04 -16.45 17.74
N ASP A 142 -20.20 -16.87 18.20
CA ASP A 142 -21.42 -17.00 17.38
C ASP A 142 -21.17 -17.76 16.06
N LEU A 143 -20.48 -18.90 16.16
CA LEU A 143 -20.15 -19.75 15.02
C LEU A 143 -21.41 -20.14 14.23
N GLN A 144 -21.36 -19.92 12.90
CA GLN A 144 -22.47 -20.19 12.02
C GLN A 144 -22.43 -21.66 11.51
N PRO A 145 -23.60 -22.25 11.16
CA PRO A 145 -23.69 -23.66 10.73
C PRO A 145 -22.93 -23.98 9.43
N ASP A 146 -22.67 -22.98 8.59
CA ASP A 146 -21.98 -23.09 7.31
C ASP A 146 -20.48 -22.78 7.42
N GLU A 147 -20.00 -22.32 8.57
CA GLU A 147 -18.57 -22.10 8.79
C GLU A 147 -17.84 -23.41 9.04
N VAL A 148 -16.84 -23.70 8.19
CA VAL A 148 -16.00 -24.89 8.32
C VAL A 148 -14.87 -24.64 9.31
N VAL A 149 -14.70 -25.52 10.30
CA VAL A 149 -13.69 -25.36 11.34
C VAL A 149 -12.80 -26.59 11.46
N PHE A 150 -11.49 -26.37 11.39
CA PHE A 150 -10.44 -27.35 11.60
C PHE A 150 -9.81 -27.13 12.98
N THR A 151 -9.71 -28.19 13.77
CA THR A 151 -9.17 -28.13 15.15
C THR A 151 -7.98 -29.06 15.37
N GLU A 152 -7.49 -29.70 14.32
CA GLU A 152 -6.22 -30.43 14.37
C GLU A 152 -5.07 -29.46 14.61
N THR A 153 -4.08 -29.93 15.39
CA THR A 153 -2.92 -29.09 15.75
C THR A 153 -1.62 -29.77 15.36
N ALA A 154 -0.62 -28.94 15.11
CA ALA A 154 0.76 -29.35 14.82
C ALA A 154 1.75 -28.54 15.65
N VAL A 155 2.99 -29.04 15.76
CA VAL A 155 4.08 -28.25 16.33
C VAL A 155 4.48 -27.15 15.35
N PRO A 156 4.48 -25.87 15.74
CA PRO A 156 4.83 -24.78 14.85
C PRO A 156 6.31 -24.83 14.48
N TRP A 157 6.60 -24.83 13.19
CA TRP A 157 7.97 -24.76 12.67
C TRP A 157 8.56 -23.34 12.78
N THR A 158 7.68 -22.32 12.88
CA THR A 158 8.05 -20.90 12.90
C THR A 158 8.35 -20.37 14.30
N ARG A 159 7.84 -20.99 15.36
CA ARG A 159 7.87 -20.45 16.73
C ARG A 159 9.27 -20.09 17.21
N ASP A 160 10.19 -21.07 17.17
CA ASP A 160 11.55 -20.86 17.67
C ASP A 160 12.32 -19.83 16.81
N TRP A 161 12.03 -19.79 15.53
CA TRP A 161 12.60 -18.81 14.63
C TRP A 161 12.05 -17.39 14.93
N LEU A 162 10.74 -17.21 15.09
CA LEU A 162 10.14 -15.91 15.46
C LEU A 162 10.72 -15.39 16.77
N ILE A 163 10.86 -16.25 17.79
CA ILE A 163 11.42 -15.85 19.07
C ILE A 163 12.91 -15.48 18.92
N SER A 164 13.70 -16.29 18.23
CA SER A 164 15.15 -16.07 18.10
C SER A 164 15.50 -14.87 17.21
N SER A 165 14.66 -14.55 16.24
CA SER A 165 14.81 -13.37 15.36
C SER A 165 14.30 -12.07 15.99
N GLY A 166 13.65 -12.14 17.16
CA GLY A 166 13.03 -10.97 17.78
C GLY A 166 11.68 -10.55 17.16
N MET A 167 11.14 -11.35 16.27
CA MET A 167 9.82 -11.12 15.66
C MET A 167 8.66 -11.67 16.52
N GLY A 168 8.95 -12.24 17.67
CA GLY A 168 7.94 -12.74 18.60
C GLY A 168 8.53 -13.05 19.96
N ASP A 169 7.67 -13.43 20.89
CA ASP A 169 8.06 -13.73 22.27
C ASP A 169 7.55 -15.11 22.74
N SER A 170 7.77 -15.40 24.03
CA SER A 170 7.40 -16.68 24.62
C SER A 170 5.89 -16.90 24.77
N SER A 171 5.05 -15.91 24.51
CA SER A 171 3.58 -16.03 24.52
C SER A 171 3.05 -16.73 23.27
N ILE A 172 3.85 -16.88 22.21
CA ILE A 172 3.47 -17.67 21.03
C ILE A 172 3.06 -19.07 21.48
N PRO A 173 1.84 -19.52 21.14
CA PRO A 173 1.37 -20.87 21.49
C PRO A 173 2.31 -21.99 21.07
N GLU A 174 2.49 -23.01 21.93
CA GLU A 174 3.33 -24.16 21.64
C GLU A 174 2.81 -25.03 20.48
N LEU A 175 1.54 -24.92 20.16
CA LEU A 175 0.90 -25.59 19.05
C LEU A 175 0.34 -24.55 18.09
N GLN A 176 0.25 -24.90 16.82
CA GLN A 176 -0.45 -24.16 15.78
C GLN A 176 -1.62 -24.99 15.24
N PRO A 177 -2.66 -24.37 14.66
CA PRO A 177 -3.62 -25.09 13.86
C PRO A 177 -2.91 -25.83 12.72
N ALA A 178 -3.24 -27.11 12.52
CA ALA A 178 -2.71 -27.85 11.39
C ALA A 178 -3.37 -27.36 10.10
N GLU A 179 -2.56 -27.09 9.08
CA GLU A 179 -3.06 -26.81 7.75
C GLU A 179 -3.69 -28.07 7.15
N PRO A 180 -4.95 -28.03 6.66
CA PRO A 180 -5.55 -29.17 5.98
C PRO A 180 -4.96 -29.30 4.56
N THR A 181 -3.75 -29.85 4.47
CA THR A 181 -2.94 -29.89 3.25
C THR A 181 -3.62 -30.64 2.10
N GLU A 182 -4.52 -31.57 2.39
CA GLU A 182 -5.31 -32.28 1.37
C GLU A 182 -6.27 -31.36 0.61
N LEU A 183 -6.59 -30.17 1.15
CA LEU A 183 -7.43 -29.17 0.52
C LEU A 183 -6.60 -28.06 -0.14
N SER A 184 -5.29 -28.04 0.07
CA SER A 184 -4.38 -27.00 -0.42
C SER A 184 -4.03 -27.20 -1.88
N ARG A 185 -4.46 -26.29 -2.74
CA ARG A 185 -4.01 -26.30 -4.13
C ARG A 185 -2.49 -26.08 -4.24
N TYR A 186 -1.95 -25.25 -3.39
CA TYR A 186 -0.51 -25.01 -3.35
C TYR A 186 0.29 -26.28 -3.03
N ALA A 187 -0.11 -27.06 -2.02
CA ALA A 187 0.60 -28.28 -1.65
C ALA A 187 0.63 -29.32 -2.78
N HIS A 188 -0.28 -29.24 -3.73
CA HIS A 188 -0.46 -30.19 -4.83
C HIS A 188 -0.26 -29.59 -6.23
N TRP A 189 0.28 -28.38 -6.35
CA TRP A 189 0.36 -27.65 -7.62
C TRP A 189 1.09 -28.42 -8.75
N ASN A 190 2.03 -29.31 -8.39
CA ASN A 190 2.80 -30.13 -9.34
C ASN A 190 2.47 -31.62 -9.25
N ASP A 191 1.41 -32.02 -8.55
CA ASP A 191 0.98 -33.42 -8.45
C ASP A 191 -0.09 -33.70 -9.50
N PRO A 192 0.26 -34.38 -10.63
CA PRO A 192 -0.70 -34.68 -11.68
C PRO A 192 -1.74 -35.73 -11.27
N ASN A 193 -1.53 -36.42 -10.14
CA ASN A 193 -2.45 -37.42 -9.62
C ASN A 193 -3.39 -36.85 -8.55
N TRP A 194 -3.17 -35.63 -8.11
CA TRP A 194 -4.04 -35.04 -7.13
C TRP A 194 -5.40 -34.72 -7.75
N SER A 195 -6.37 -35.52 -7.36
CA SER A 195 -7.76 -35.30 -7.71
C SER A 195 -8.52 -34.94 -6.45
N TYR A 196 -8.92 -33.69 -6.37
CA TYR A 196 -9.74 -33.19 -5.31
C TYR A 196 -11.17 -33.79 -5.43
N ASN A 197 -11.59 -34.56 -4.42
CA ASN A 197 -12.89 -35.25 -4.43
C ASN A 197 -14.10 -34.36 -4.11
N GLY A 198 -13.89 -33.07 -3.90
CA GLY A 198 -14.91 -32.08 -3.66
C GLY A 198 -15.09 -31.12 -4.83
N SER A 199 -16.03 -30.19 -4.70
CA SER A 199 -16.12 -29.07 -5.64
C SER A 199 -14.92 -28.13 -5.45
N TYR A 200 -14.66 -27.31 -6.45
CA TYR A 200 -13.67 -26.22 -6.35
C TYR A 200 -13.88 -25.38 -5.08
N ASP A 201 -15.12 -25.22 -4.64
CA ASP A 201 -15.51 -24.41 -3.50
C ASP A 201 -14.96 -24.88 -2.15
N ASN A 202 -14.40 -26.07 -2.05
CA ASN A 202 -13.92 -26.65 -0.80
C ASN A 202 -12.39 -26.70 -0.67
N ARG A 203 -11.64 -26.29 -1.69
CA ARG A 203 -10.18 -26.21 -1.61
C ARG A 203 -9.75 -24.77 -1.36
N PHE A 204 -8.58 -24.56 -0.79
CA PHE A 204 -8.00 -23.24 -0.66
C PHE A 204 -6.74 -23.08 -1.52
N ASP A 205 -6.50 -21.84 -1.91
CA ASP A 205 -5.35 -21.42 -2.70
C ASP A 205 -4.29 -20.78 -1.80
N MET A 206 -4.72 -20.09 -0.77
CA MET A 206 -3.91 -19.26 0.12
C MET A 206 -4.32 -19.45 1.58
N TYR A 207 -3.42 -19.10 2.50
CA TYR A 207 -3.81 -18.94 3.90
C TYR A 207 -3.42 -17.55 4.45
N LEU A 208 -4.19 -17.08 5.42
CA LEU A 208 -3.78 -16.04 6.35
C LEU A 208 -3.55 -16.67 7.71
N HIS A 209 -2.38 -16.48 8.32
CA HIS A 209 -2.03 -17.07 9.60
C HIS A 209 -1.84 -15.97 10.64
N GLY A 210 -2.71 -15.91 11.64
CA GLY A 210 -2.62 -15.01 12.78
C GLY A 210 -1.91 -15.68 13.95
N ILE A 211 -0.81 -15.09 14.44
CA ILE A 211 -0.01 -15.66 15.53
C ILE A 211 0.00 -14.73 16.72
N HIS A 212 -0.49 -15.22 17.87
CA HIS A 212 -0.37 -14.52 19.15
C HIS A 212 1.10 -14.42 19.59
N GLY A 213 1.50 -13.25 20.12
CA GLY A 213 2.87 -13.02 20.57
C GLY A 213 3.87 -12.72 19.45
N MET A 214 3.44 -12.65 18.20
CA MET A 214 4.22 -12.10 17.10
C MET A 214 4.19 -10.57 17.16
N THR A 215 5.27 -9.91 16.71
CA THR A 215 5.33 -8.45 16.62
C THR A 215 4.30 -7.89 15.64
N ASP A 216 3.72 -6.72 15.96
CA ASP A 216 2.84 -5.98 15.04
C ASP A 216 3.62 -5.19 13.97
N MET A 217 4.95 -5.11 14.08
CA MET A 217 5.81 -4.32 13.20
C MET A 217 6.37 -5.11 12.02
N GLY A 218 5.86 -6.32 11.75
CA GLY A 218 6.34 -7.15 10.66
C GLY A 218 5.42 -8.31 10.38
N GLY A 219 5.68 -8.97 9.27
CA GLY A 219 4.98 -10.15 8.81
C GLY A 219 5.94 -11.18 8.21
N VAL A 220 5.38 -12.21 7.61
CA VAL A 220 6.10 -13.16 6.77
C VAL A 220 5.20 -13.53 5.60
N GLY A 221 5.67 -13.28 4.38
CA GLY A 221 4.95 -13.58 3.16
C GLY A 221 5.52 -14.79 2.44
N TYR A 222 4.63 -15.62 1.92
CA TYR A 222 4.96 -16.75 1.07
C TYR A 222 4.10 -16.73 -0.21
N HIS A 223 4.46 -17.54 -1.19
CA HIS A 223 3.69 -17.68 -2.43
C HIS A 223 2.23 -18.11 -2.22
N TYR A 224 1.91 -18.65 -1.07
CA TYR A 224 0.62 -19.26 -0.75
C TYR A 224 0.01 -18.79 0.56
N GLY A 225 0.58 -17.77 1.18
CA GLY A 225 0.01 -17.25 2.42
C GLY A 225 0.80 -16.11 3.05
N GLN A 226 0.15 -15.49 4.01
CA GLN A 226 0.70 -14.40 4.82
C GLN A 226 0.59 -14.77 6.30
N ILE A 227 1.61 -14.41 7.08
CA ILE A 227 1.66 -14.57 8.53
C ILE A 227 1.77 -13.19 9.15
N LEU A 228 0.87 -12.86 10.04
CA LEU A 228 0.82 -11.60 10.79
C LEU A 228 0.56 -11.90 12.27
N SER A 229 0.76 -10.90 13.16
CA SER A 229 0.25 -11.03 14.51
C SER A 229 -1.28 -11.12 14.50
N ASP A 230 -1.86 -11.83 15.47
CA ASP A 230 -3.30 -11.86 15.69
C ASP A 230 -3.87 -10.46 15.98
N HIS A 231 -3.11 -9.64 16.68
CA HIS A 231 -3.46 -8.25 16.99
C HIS A 231 -3.50 -7.37 15.71
N SER A 232 -2.53 -7.50 14.80
CA SER A 232 -2.54 -6.80 13.51
C SER A 232 -3.76 -7.18 12.68
N ILE A 233 -4.10 -8.47 12.59
CA ILE A 233 -5.28 -8.93 11.86
C ILE A 233 -6.56 -8.36 12.49
N GLN A 234 -6.69 -8.40 13.82
CA GLN A 234 -7.85 -7.81 14.49
C GLN A 234 -7.92 -6.29 14.28
N GLY A 235 -6.77 -5.62 14.29
CA GLY A 235 -6.68 -4.20 14.00
C GLY A 235 -7.15 -3.85 12.59
N LEU A 236 -6.74 -4.63 11.58
CA LEU A 236 -7.22 -4.50 10.20
C LEU A 236 -8.74 -4.66 10.11
N LEU A 237 -9.29 -5.71 10.74
CA LEU A 237 -10.73 -6.00 10.73
C LEU A 237 -11.56 -4.94 11.45
N ASN A 238 -10.97 -4.26 12.44
CA ASN A 238 -11.58 -3.19 13.18
C ASN A 238 -11.34 -1.79 12.59
N GLY A 239 -10.48 -1.68 11.57
CA GLY A 239 -10.10 -0.41 10.94
C GLY A 239 -9.19 0.46 11.81
N THR A 240 -8.42 -0.15 12.71
CA THR A 240 -7.47 0.53 13.61
C THR A 240 -6.00 0.31 13.24
N THR A 241 -5.74 -0.48 12.22
CA THR A 241 -4.41 -0.80 11.68
C THR A 241 -4.43 -0.63 10.17
N SER A 242 -3.38 -0.09 9.56
CA SER A 242 -3.27 0.00 8.11
C SER A 242 -2.92 -1.34 7.48
N ALA A 243 -3.22 -1.47 6.19
CA ALA A 243 -2.97 -2.68 5.44
C ALA A 243 -1.51 -2.82 4.95
N HIS A 244 -0.63 -1.90 5.29
CA HIS A 244 0.70 -1.81 4.69
C HIS A 244 1.52 -3.12 4.85
N ILE A 245 1.59 -3.69 6.07
CA ILE A 245 2.30 -4.96 6.27
C ILE A 245 1.61 -6.09 5.48
N LEU A 246 0.28 -6.17 5.51
CA LEU A 246 -0.45 -7.16 4.72
C LEU A 246 -0.18 -7.02 3.22
N LEU A 247 -0.14 -5.79 2.69
CA LEU A 247 0.20 -5.51 1.29
C LEU A 247 1.63 -5.93 0.96
N HIS A 248 2.60 -5.66 1.86
CA HIS A 248 3.97 -6.12 1.73
C HIS A 248 4.05 -7.65 1.66
N GLU A 249 3.42 -8.34 2.61
CA GLU A 249 3.44 -9.81 2.65
C GLU A 249 2.71 -10.46 1.45
N ILE A 250 1.69 -9.80 0.92
CA ILE A 250 1.06 -10.20 -0.35
C ILE A 250 2.04 -10.03 -1.52
N GLY A 251 2.89 -9.00 -1.50
CA GLY A 251 3.93 -8.79 -2.52
C GLY A 251 4.87 -9.99 -2.66
N HIS A 252 5.24 -10.64 -1.55
CA HIS A 252 5.99 -11.91 -1.60
C HIS A 252 5.22 -13.01 -2.34
N GLY A 253 3.91 -13.04 -2.20
CA GLY A 253 3.06 -13.96 -2.94
C GLY A 253 3.08 -13.73 -4.45
N PHE A 254 3.30 -12.51 -4.90
CA PHE A 254 3.58 -12.17 -6.29
C PHE A 254 5.03 -12.48 -6.71
N GLY A 255 5.84 -13.05 -5.83
CA GLY A 255 7.21 -13.45 -6.09
C GLY A 255 8.25 -12.36 -5.84
N PHE A 256 7.89 -11.25 -5.20
CA PHE A 256 8.80 -10.15 -4.95
C PHE A 256 9.67 -10.41 -3.71
N PRO A 257 11.00 -10.19 -3.81
CA PRO A 257 11.88 -10.33 -2.66
C PRO A 257 11.82 -9.07 -1.79
N ASP A 258 12.23 -9.21 -0.55
CA ASP A 258 12.67 -8.07 0.23
C ASP A 258 13.87 -7.40 -0.45
N TYR A 259 13.85 -6.07 -0.53
CA TYR A 259 14.96 -5.31 -1.12
C TYR A 259 16.01 -4.87 -0.09
N TYR A 260 15.76 -5.12 1.18
CA TYR A 260 16.79 -5.06 2.21
C TYR A 260 17.47 -6.43 2.32
N GLY A 261 18.77 -6.45 2.46
CA GLY A 261 19.54 -7.68 2.63
C GLY A 261 19.39 -8.26 4.04
N ALA A 262 19.98 -9.44 4.27
CA ALA A 262 20.13 -9.98 5.61
C ALA A 262 20.75 -8.90 6.52
N GLU A 263 20.17 -8.70 7.70
CA GLU A 263 20.60 -7.68 8.68
C GLU A 263 20.36 -6.22 8.25
N GLY A 264 19.42 -5.96 7.30
CA GLY A 264 19.09 -4.61 6.86
C GLY A 264 20.11 -3.98 5.91
N ALA A 265 20.98 -4.79 5.29
CA ALA A 265 21.90 -4.30 4.27
C ALA A 265 21.11 -3.89 2.99
N SER A 266 21.47 -2.74 2.42
CA SER A 266 20.82 -2.17 1.24
C SER A 266 21.39 -2.69 -0.10
N ASP A 267 21.88 -3.92 -0.13
CA ASP A 267 22.49 -4.56 -1.30
C ASP A 267 21.50 -5.40 -2.14
N GLY A 268 20.25 -5.45 -1.69
CA GLY A 268 19.19 -6.25 -2.31
C GLY A 268 18.45 -5.59 -3.47
N PHE A 269 18.78 -4.36 -3.84
CA PHE A 269 18.09 -3.60 -4.89
C PHE A 269 19.06 -3.04 -5.96
N PRO A 270 18.55 -2.50 -7.07
CA PRO A 270 19.37 -2.09 -8.21
C PRO A 270 20.47 -1.09 -7.85
N PRO A 271 21.67 -1.21 -8.45
CA PRO A 271 22.69 -0.19 -8.29
C PRO A 271 22.19 1.18 -8.71
N GLY A 272 22.34 2.17 -7.84
CA GLY A 272 21.80 3.53 -8.05
C GLY A 272 20.44 3.78 -7.39
N GLY A 273 19.89 2.79 -6.69
CA GLY A 273 18.60 2.90 -5.99
C GLY A 273 17.39 2.68 -6.88
N PHE A 274 16.21 2.97 -6.35
CA PHE A 274 14.95 2.87 -7.08
C PHE A 274 14.78 4.06 -8.04
N PRO A 275 14.22 3.81 -9.24
CA PRO A 275 13.91 4.88 -10.19
C PRO A 275 12.99 5.94 -9.56
N GLY A 276 13.26 7.22 -9.88
CA GLY A 276 12.47 8.33 -9.37
C GLY A 276 12.77 8.74 -7.92
N GLY A 277 13.75 8.10 -7.27
CA GLY A 277 14.09 8.39 -5.86
C GLY A 277 13.01 7.94 -4.86
N GLN A 278 12.01 7.21 -5.33
CA GLN A 278 10.96 6.62 -4.50
C GLN A 278 11.46 5.29 -3.93
N GLY A 279 11.00 4.93 -2.74
CA GLY A 279 11.23 3.60 -2.19
C GLY A 279 10.44 2.50 -2.91
N SER A 280 10.19 1.41 -2.21
CA SER A 280 9.32 0.32 -2.64
C SER A 280 8.59 -0.21 -1.41
N LEU A 281 7.36 -0.65 -1.61
CA LEU A 281 6.63 -1.37 -0.55
C LEU A 281 7.43 -2.59 -0.04
N MET A 282 8.23 -3.22 -0.92
CA MET A 282 9.09 -4.36 -0.58
C MET A 282 10.43 -3.95 0.04
N MET A 283 10.61 -2.68 0.36
CA MET A 283 11.76 -2.13 1.09
C MET A 283 11.29 -1.53 2.40
N ALA A 284 11.38 -2.27 3.50
CA ALA A 284 10.89 -1.86 4.81
C ALA A 284 11.35 -0.44 5.18
N GLY A 285 10.41 0.37 5.67
CA GLY A 285 10.66 1.75 6.08
C GLY A 285 10.83 2.76 4.94
N SER A 286 10.63 2.36 3.68
CA SER A 286 10.77 3.27 2.54
C SER A 286 9.46 3.65 1.87
N CYS A 287 8.43 2.81 1.99
CA CYS A 287 7.11 3.04 1.39
C CYS A 287 6.08 2.11 2.04
N SER A 288 4.86 2.57 2.26
CA SER A 288 3.75 1.78 2.83
C SER A 288 2.62 1.49 1.85
N TYR A 289 2.80 1.86 0.59
CA TYR A 289 1.82 1.67 -0.47
C TYR A 289 2.49 1.15 -1.75
N ILE A 290 1.71 0.53 -2.62
CA ILE A 290 2.17 0.08 -3.93
C ILE A 290 2.43 1.30 -4.80
N ASN A 291 3.69 1.63 -5.01
CA ASN A 291 4.08 2.81 -5.77
C ASN A 291 4.29 2.52 -7.26
N THR A 292 4.76 3.51 -8.00
CA THR A 292 5.01 3.40 -9.45
C THR A 292 6.05 2.32 -9.79
N PHE A 293 7.09 2.16 -8.95
CA PHE A 293 8.09 1.12 -9.16
C PHE A 293 7.50 -0.27 -8.94
N ASP A 294 6.77 -0.47 -7.84
CA ASP A 294 6.12 -1.74 -7.52
C ASP A 294 5.13 -2.14 -8.61
N LYS A 295 4.35 -1.17 -9.12
CA LYS A 295 3.46 -1.39 -10.27
C LYS A 295 4.21 -1.89 -11.49
N TYR A 296 5.29 -1.20 -11.91
CA TYR A 296 6.03 -1.63 -13.09
C TYR A 296 6.74 -2.97 -12.88
N PHE A 297 7.14 -3.26 -11.65
CA PHE A 297 7.74 -4.55 -11.34
C PHE A 297 6.69 -5.69 -11.37
N ALA A 298 5.46 -5.45 -10.89
CA ALA A 298 4.35 -6.40 -11.05
C ALA A 298 4.05 -6.68 -12.52
N GLN A 299 3.98 -5.64 -13.34
CA GLN A 299 3.77 -5.74 -14.78
C GLN A 299 4.92 -6.49 -15.48
N TYR A 300 6.16 -6.15 -15.16
CA TYR A 300 7.34 -6.81 -15.66
C TYR A 300 7.34 -8.31 -15.32
N THR A 301 7.06 -8.64 -14.07
CA THR A 301 6.99 -10.02 -13.59
C THR A 301 5.91 -10.81 -14.32
N TRP A 302 4.71 -10.26 -14.47
CA TRP A 302 3.65 -10.88 -15.26
C TRP A 302 4.10 -11.21 -16.67
N SER A 303 4.67 -10.25 -17.40
CA SER A 303 5.15 -10.47 -18.78
C SER A 303 6.22 -11.56 -18.82
N LYS A 304 7.15 -11.59 -17.86
CA LYS A 304 8.19 -12.63 -17.78
C LYS A 304 7.61 -14.02 -17.56
N LEU A 305 6.65 -14.14 -16.65
CA LEU A 305 6.01 -15.42 -16.35
C LEU A 305 5.13 -15.91 -17.51
N LYS A 306 4.48 -14.99 -18.22
CA LYS A 306 3.66 -15.29 -19.40
C LYS A 306 4.48 -15.83 -20.57
N GLU A 307 5.78 -15.50 -20.66
CA GLU A 307 6.69 -16.07 -21.66
C GLU A 307 6.94 -17.58 -21.45
N GLU A 308 6.70 -18.11 -20.26
CA GLU A 308 6.87 -19.54 -19.96
C GLU A 308 5.77 -20.36 -20.64
N THR A 309 6.16 -21.17 -21.62
CA THR A 309 5.22 -21.95 -22.43
C THR A 309 4.36 -22.87 -21.56
N GLY A 310 3.05 -22.67 -21.60
CA GLY A 310 2.08 -23.54 -20.92
C GLY A 310 1.91 -23.26 -19.43
N ARG A 311 2.48 -22.16 -18.91
CA ARG A 311 2.31 -21.79 -17.51
C ARG A 311 0.87 -21.39 -17.18
N PHE A 312 0.26 -20.59 -18.03
CA PHE A 312 -1.08 -20.05 -17.78
C PHE A 312 -2.08 -20.57 -18.81
N ASP A 313 -3.22 -21.09 -18.34
CA ASP A 313 -4.38 -21.37 -19.19
C ASP A 313 -5.34 -20.16 -19.19
N LEU A 314 -5.21 -19.32 -20.20
CA LEU A 314 -6.04 -18.13 -20.39
C LEU A 314 -7.33 -18.42 -21.20
N SER A 315 -7.58 -19.67 -21.62
CA SER A 315 -8.72 -20.02 -22.48
C SER A 315 -10.09 -19.86 -21.84
N GLY A 316 -10.14 -19.81 -20.51
CA GLY A 316 -11.39 -19.66 -19.75
C GLY A 316 -11.82 -18.20 -19.51
N PHE A 317 -10.99 -17.24 -19.92
CA PHE A 317 -11.29 -15.84 -19.75
C PHE A 317 -11.88 -15.26 -21.04
N SER A 318 -12.96 -14.48 -20.91
CA SER A 318 -13.48 -13.71 -22.02
C SER A 318 -12.45 -12.65 -22.38
N GLN A 319 -11.98 -12.63 -23.62
CA GLN A 319 -11.12 -11.51 -24.05
C GLN A 319 -11.94 -10.22 -23.88
N SER A 320 -11.53 -9.37 -22.96
CA SER A 320 -12.10 -8.05 -22.78
C SER A 320 -11.75 -7.20 -23.99
N THR A 321 -12.51 -7.36 -25.06
CA THR A 321 -12.47 -6.43 -26.19
C THR A 321 -13.27 -5.21 -25.78
N THR A 322 -12.72 -4.36 -24.97
CA THR A 322 -13.24 -2.99 -24.77
C THR A 322 -12.94 -2.16 -26.00
N GLN A 323 -13.71 -2.42 -27.06
CA GLN A 323 -13.84 -1.50 -28.17
C GLN A 323 -15.04 -0.60 -27.86
N PRO A 324 -14.93 0.71 -27.78
CA PRO A 324 -16.07 1.58 -27.70
C PRO A 324 -16.82 1.54 -29.05
N SER A 325 -17.89 0.75 -29.13
CA SER A 325 -18.79 0.80 -30.29
C SER A 325 -19.70 2.04 -30.15
N VAL A 326 -19.47 2.99 -31.00
CA VAL A 326 -20.44 4.08 -31.25
C VAL A 326 -21.58 3.50 -32.05
N THR A 327 -22.72 3.30 -31.45
CA THR A 327 -24.04 3.21 -32.15
C THR A 327 -25.12 3.80 -31.27
N ASP A 328 -25.99 4.52 -31.92
CA ASP A 328 -27.05 5.44 -31.51
C ASP A 328 -28.04 4.97 -30.41
N PRO A 329 -28.84 5.89 -29.85
CA PRO A 329 -29.34 5.80 -28.49
C PRO A 329 -30.60 4.94 -28.38
N ILE A 330 -30.58 3.95 -27.54
CA ILE A 330 -31.79 3.33 -26.98
C ILE A 330 -31.81 3.67 -25.48
N VAL A 331 -32.85 4.39 -25.09
CA VAL A 331 -33.14 4.70 -23.69
C VAL A 331 -33.39 3.40 -22.93
N THR A 332 -32.56 3.10 -21.97
CA THR A 332 -32.83 2.07 -20.98
C THR A 332 -32.18 2.48 -19.66
N GLU A 333 -32.92 2.28 -18.59
CA GLU A 333 -32.65 2.74 -17.24
C GLU A 333 -31.22 2.42 -16.78
N THR A 334 -30.56 3.47 -16.32
CA THR A 334 -29.16 3.47 -15.90
C THR A 334 -29.06 2.94 -14.47
N THR A 335 -28.58 1.72 -14.31
CA THR A 335 -27.93 1.36 -13.06
C THR A 335 -26.48 1.84 -13.19
N THR A 336 -26.19 2.97 -12.60
CA THR A 336 -24.86 3.58 -12.62
C THR A 336 -23.98 2.85 -11.63
N THR A 337 -23.18 1.92 -12.12
CA THR A 337 -21.99 1.49 -11.37
C THR A 337 -20.95 2.57 -11.57
N THR A 338 -20.81 3.44 -10.59
CA THR A 338 -19.81 4.50 -10.60
C THR A 338 -18.45 3.85 -10.30
N VAL A 339 -17.63 3.67 -11.31
CA VAL A 339 -16.19 3.52 -11.13
C VAL A 339 -15.73 4.85 -10.53
N THR A 340 -15.46 4.86 -9.25
CA THR A 340 -14.94 6.04 -8.57
C THR A 340 -13.49 6.23 -9.02
N GLN A 341 -13.26 7.01 -10.05
CA GLN A 341 -11.95 7.62 -10.25
C GLN A 341 -11.64 8.38 -8.97
N PHE A 342 -10.56 8.00 -8.29
CA PHE A 342 -10.05 8.78 -7.17
C PHE A 342 -9.71 10.17 -7.70
N GLN A 343 -10.57 11.15 -7.40
CA GLN A 343 -10.26 12.53 -7.73
C GLN A 343 -9.30 13.03 -6.65
N THR A 344 -8.06 13.23 -7.04
CA THR A 344 -7.09 13.93 -6.19
C THR A 344 -7.09 15.41 -6.52
N ALA A 345 -6.87 16.23 -5.50
CA ALA A 345 -6.64 17.65 -5.64
C ALA A 345 -5.37 18.04 -4.88
N GLU A 346 -4.67 19.04 -5.38
CA GLU A 346 -3.53 19.64 -4.70
C GLU A 346 -3.99 20.89 -3.96
N ILE A 347 -3.55 21.04 -2.72
CA ILE A 347 -3.78 22.25 -1.90
C ILE A 347 -2.48 22.65 -1.21
N GLY A 348 -2.26 23.96 -1.05
CA GLY A 348 -1.15 24.51 -0.27
C GLY A 348 -1.63 25.68 0.54
N PHE A 349 -1.23 25.71 1.81
CA PHE A 349 -1.59 26.78 2.76
C PHE A 349 -0.57 26.87 3.91
N THR A 350 -0.65 27.96 4.65
CA THR A 350 0.01 28.11 5.95
C THR A 350 -1.06 28.18 7.02
N ASP A 351 -1.04 27.25 7.98
CA ASP A 351 -2.06 27.17 9.04
C ASP A 351 -1.47 26.62 10.34
N THR A 352 -2.24 26.76 11.40
CA THR A 352 -1.90 26.18 12.71
C THR A 352 -2.56 24.83 12.84
N ILE A 353 -1.81 23.84 13.26
CA ILE A 353 -2.33 22.52 13.61
C ILE A 353 -3.14 22.66 14.90
N GLU A 354 -4.43 22.37 14.84
CA GLU A 354 -5.33 22.47 15.99
C GLU A 354 -5.36 21.18 16.80
N ASP A 355 -5.24 20.04 16.14
CA ASP A 355 -5.26 18.72 16.76
C ASP A 355 -4.53 17.70 15.88
N VAL A 356 -3.82 16.76 16.49
CA VAL A 356 -3.23 15.61 15.83
C VAL A 356 -3.57 14.36 16.64
N GLN A 357 -4.31 13.45 16.04
CA GLN A 357 -4.61 12.16 16.62
C GLN A 357 -3.76 11.11 15.91
N LEU A 358 -2.66 10.74 16.53
CA LEU A 358 -1.73 9.77 15.96
C LEU A 358 -2.23 8.35 16.19
N THR A 359 -2.12 7.55 15.15
CA THR A 359 -2.10 6.09 15.20
C THR A 359 -0.66 5.63 15.04
N TRP A 360 -0.39 4.36 15.20
CA TRP A 360 0.98 3.84 15.10
C TRP A 360 1.59 3.97 13.68
N ASP A 361 0.78 4.20 12.64
CA ASP A 361 1.22 4.35 11.24
C ASP A 361 0.57 5.52 10.50
N GLY A 362 0.15 6.54 11.20
CA GLY A 362 -0.47 7.72 10.59
C GLY A 362 -1.31 8.52 11.56
N GLY A 363 -2.43 9.03 11.09
CA GLY A 363 -3.31 9.78 11.96
C GLY A 363 -4.36 10.63 11.28
N VAL A 364 -4.94 11.48 12.08
CA VAL A 364 -5.80 12.58 11.64
C VAL A 364 -5.15 13.87 12.08
N ILE A 365 -4.90 14.77 11.15
CA ILE A 365 -4.44 16.13 11.41
C ILE A 365 -5.58 17.10 11.16
N ARG A 366 -5.79 18.03 12.09
CA ARG A 366 -6.77 19.09 11.94
C ARG A 366 -6.08 20.44 11.95
N PHE A 367 -6.32 21.21 10.90
CA PHE A 367 -5.87 22.60 10.76
C PHE A 367 -6.98 23.57 11.18
N ALA A 368 -6.60 24.67 11.78
CA ALA A 368 -7.54 25.64 12.35
C ALA A 368 -8.50 26.25 11.31
N GLU A 369 -8.02 26.52 10.09
CA GLU A 369 -8.79 27.16 9.04
C GLU A 369 -9.11 26.23 7.87
N HIS A 370 -8.35 25.12 7.70
CA HIS A 370 -8.45 24.23 6.52
C HIS A 370 -9.05 22.85 6.81
N GLY A 371 -9.50 22.61 8.05
CA GLY A 371 -10.22 21.38 8.41
C GLY A 371 -9.33 20.16 8.65
N SER A 372 -9.91 18.97 8.55
CA SER A 372 -9.26 17.71 8.94
C SER A 372 -8.91 16.86 7.74
N TYR A 373 -7.74 16.23 7.81
CA TYR A 373 -7.23 15.27 6.83
C TYR A 373 -6.71 14.04 7.56
N THR A 374 -6.97 12.87 6.98
CA THR A 374 -6.31 11.64 7.39
C THR A 374 -4.98 11.52 6.66
N PHE A 375 -4.01 10.89 7.29
CA PHE A 375 -2.74 10.58 6.65
C PHE A 375 -2.22 9.24 7.15
N SER A 376 -1.57 8.47 6.30
CA SER A 376 -0.76 7.32 6.72
C SER A 376 0.60 7.84 7.19
N GLY A 377 1.30 7.09 8.05
CA GLY A 377 2.63 7.43 8.56
C GLY A 377 3.65 7.67 7.46
N ASP A 378 3.31 7.23 6.28
CA ASP A 378 4.06 7.41 5.05
C ASP A 378 3.33 8.29 4.03
N ALA A 379 2.37 9.11 4.44
CA ALA A 379 1.87 10.21 3.59
C ALA A 379 3.08 11.08 3.23
N TYR A 380 3.64 10.81 2.06
CA TYR A 380 5.04 10.68 1.94
C TYR A 380 5.70 11.89 1.33
N TYR A 381 6.70 12.24 1.93
CA TYR A 381 7.66 13.29 1.85
C TYR A 381 8.88 12.93 0.99
N GLY A 382 8.81 11.91 0.11
CA GLY A 382 9.89 11.60 -0.83
C GLY A 382 11.25 11.26 -0.18
N GLY A 383 11.29 10.62 1.01
CA GLY A 383 12.52 10.32 1.75
C GLY A 383 13.04 11.48 2.60
N ASP A 384 12.26 12.53 2.76
CA ASP A 384 12.64 13.71 3.54
C ASP A 384 11.90 13.68 4.88
N ASP A 385 12.54 13.14 5.91
CA ASP A 385 11.98 13.03 7.26
C ASP A 385 11.48 14.37 7.83
N THR A 386 11.95 15.49 7.28
CA THR A 386 11.46 16.83 7.70
C THR A 386 10.02 17.11 7.30
N LYS A 387 9.45 16.31 6.39
CA LYS A 387 8.06 16.44 5.93
C LYS A 387 7.11 15.43 6.58
N ASN A 388 7.55 14.74 7.64
CA ASN A 388 6.76 13.71 8.30
C ASN A 388 5.79 14.32 9.30
N LEU A 389 4.49 14.23 9.02
CA LEU A 389 3.42 14.74 9.89
C LEU A 389 3.39 14.11 11.29
N LEU A 390 4.01 12.93 11.48
CA LEU A 390 4.13 12.29 12.81
C LEU A 390 4.96 13.12 13.81
N TYR A 391 5.76 14.08 13.34
CA TYR A 391 6.61 14.91 14.19
C TYR A 391 5.97 16.25 14.57
N TYR A 392 4.75 16.50 14.12
CA TYR A 392 4.04 17.75 14.36
C TYR A 392 2.94 17.58 15.40
N GLU A 393 2.70 18.64 16.16
CA GLU A 393 1.78 18.62 17.30
C GLU A 393 0.77 19.79 17.20
N ALA A 394 -0.28 19.71 18.03
CA ALA A 394 -1.23 20.81 18.14
C ALA A 394 -0.53 22.09 18.63
N GLY A 395 -0.77 23.19 17.94
CA GLY A 395 -0.14 24.48 18.17
C GLY A 395 0.98 24.81 17.19
N ASP A 396 1.53 23.84 16.47
CA ASP A 396 2.52 24.10 15.43
C ASP A 396 1.88 24.85 14.27
N ARG A 397 2.60 25.85 13.76
CA ARG A 397 2.23 26.57 12.55
C ARG A 397 3.10 26.09 11.40
N VAL A 398 2.46 25.56 10.39
CA VAL A 398 3.15 24.95 9.25
C VAL A 398 2.73 25.60 7.93
N SER A 399 3.69 25.68 7.01
CA SER A 399 3.42 25.91 5.59
C SER A 399 3.46 24.55 4.90
N ILE A 400 2.34 24.12 4.36
CA ILE A 400 2.19 22.76 3.79
C ILE A 400 1.57 22.81 2.39
N ARG A 401 2.06 21.94 1.51
CA ARG A 401 1.44 21.64 0.21
C ARG A 401 1.37 20.14 0.03
N PHE A 402 0.17 19.64 -0.27
CA PHE A 402 -0.05 18.21 -0.43
C PHE A 402 -1.13 17.91 -1.47
N THR A 403 -1.08 16.70 -1.99
CA THR A 403 -2.15 16.11 -2.79
C THR A 403 -3.01 15.23 -1.89
N TYR A 404 -4.32 15.33 -2.01
CA TYR A 404 -5.27 14.55 -1.21
C TYR A 404 -6.40 13.99 -2.05
N ASN A 405 -7.00 12.90 -1.59
CA ASN A 405 -8.19 12.31 -2.13
C ASN A 405 -9.42 13.13 -1.70
N VAL A 406 -10.12 13.75 -2.66
CA VAL A 406 -11.25 14.64 -2.37
C VAL A 406 -12.48 13.94 -1.82
N THR A 407 -12.52 12.60 -1.87
CA THR A 407 -13.67 11.82 -1.39
C THR A 407 -13.62 11.60 0.13
N ASN A 408 -12.43 11.34 0.67
CA ASN A 408 -12.23 10.99 2.08
C ASN A 408 -11.25 11.92 2.82
N ASN A 409 -10.74 12.98 2.17
CA ASN A 409 -9.74 13.91 2.69
C ASN A 409 -8.44 13.22 3.14
N GLU A 410 -8.05 12.14 2.49
CA GLU A 410 -6.81 11.44 2.77
C GLU A 410 -5.64 12.08 2.04
N ILE A 411 -4.59 12.46 2.76
CA ILE A 411 -3.35 12.97 2.19
C ILE A 411 -2.62 11.83 1.48
N VAL A 412 -2.39 11.99 0.19
CA VAL A 412 -1.74 11.00 -0.68
C VAL A 412 -0.24 11.25 -0.78
N SER A 413 0.16 12.53 -0.84
CA SER A 413 1.57 12.92 -0.89
C SER A 413 1.75 14.34 -0.42
N ILE A 414 2.88 14.63 0.22
CA ILE A 414 3.27 15.96 0.69
C ILE A 414 4.45 16.44 -0.15
N SER A 415 4.27 17.55 -0.85
CA SER A 415 5.33 18.15 -1.67
C SER A 415 6.14 19.21 -0.92
N GLU A 416 5.50 19.92 -0.01
CA GLU A 416 6.14 20.95 0.83
C GLU A 416 5.60 20.85 2.25
N LEU A 417 6.48 20.88 3.25
CA LEU A 417 6.13 20.98 4.67
C LEU A 417 7.26 21.70 5.40
N GLU A 418 6.98 22.89 5.87
CA GLU A 418 7.91 23.71 6.63
C GLU A 418 7.26 24.13 7.94
N LEU A 419 7.98 23.95 9.04
CA LEU A 419 7.58 24.42 10.36
C LEU A 419 7.90 25.91 10.46
N GLU A 420 6.87 26.76 10.48
CA GLU A 420 7.04 28.19 10.67
C GLU A 420 7.16 28.58 12.15
N TYR A 421 6.47 27.83 13.01
CA TYR A 421 6.49 28.04 14.44
C TYR A 421 6.12 26.76 15.18
N ASN A 422 6.94 26.40 16.16
CA ASN A 422 6.68 25.29 17.07
C ASN A 422 6.29 25.84 18.45
N SER A 423 5.05 25.60 18.85
CA SER A 423 4.52 26.09 20.12
C SER A 423 5.09 25.39 21.36
N HIS A 424 5.72 24.23 21.17
CA HIS A 424 6.21 23.39 22.25
C HIS A 424 7.72 23.45 22.45
N ILE A 425 8.47 23.99 21.48
CA ILE A 425 9.90 24.21 21.65
C ILE A 425 10.13 25.59 22.28
N VAL A 426 10.42 25.57 23.54
CA VAL A 426 11.01 26.75 24.18
C VAL A 426 12.45 26.85 23.69
N ARG A 427 12.73 27.83 22.81
CA ARG A 427 14.08 27.97 22.22
C ARG A 427 15.15 28.05 23.30
N GLY A 428 16.13 27.16 23.20
CA GLY A 428 17.20 27.02 24.13
C GLY A 428 16.95 26.10 25.33
N ASP A 429 15.74 25.57 25.50
CA ASP A 429 15.36 24.62 26.56
C ASP A 429 15.76 23.20 26.18
N VAL A 430 17.03 22.88 26.35
CA VAL A 430 17.59 21.56 25.95
C VAL A 430 17.35 20.46 26.96
N ASP A 431 16.88 20.79 28.17
CA ASP A 431 16.52 19.81 29.20
C ASP A 431 15.02 19.53 29.29
N LYS A 432 14.19 20.22 28.47
CA LYS A 432 12.72 20.11 28.40
C LYS A 432 11.99 20.44 29.70
N ASN A 433 12.53 21.38 30.47
CA ASN A 433 11.86 21.84 31.70
C ASN A 433 10.84 22.97 31.46
N GLY A 434 10.68 23.42 30.21
CA GLY A 434 9.76 24.48 29.79
C GLY A 434 10.29 25.87 29.87
N LYS A 435 11.62 26.07 30.05
CA LYS A 435 12.26 27.38 30.15
C LYS A 435 13.67 27.36 29.61
N LEU A 436 14.09 28.50 29.00
CA LEU A 436 15.51 28.72 28.75
C LEU A 436 16.14 29.32 30.02
N GLU A 437 17.12 28.62 30.60
CA GLU A 437 17.83 29.03 31.79
C GLU A 437 19.33 28.67 31.76
N ILE A 438 20.09 29.04 32.80
CA ILE A 438 21.53 28.76 32.86
C ILE A 438 21.84 27.26 32.78
N ALA A 439 20.94 26.42 33.29
CA ALA A 439 21.09 24.96 33.23
C ALA A 439 21.23 24.45 31.79
N ASP A 440 20.43 24.99 30.85
CA ASP A 440 20.47 24.61 29.43
C ASP A 440 21.80 25.04 28.79
N LEU A 441 22.28 26.20 29.09
CA LEU A 441 23.60 26.67 28.63
C LEU A 441 24.73 25.75 29.10
N VAL A 442 24.68 25.35 30.37
CA VAL A 442 25.67 24.44 30.95
C VAL A 442 25.58 23.09 30.34
N LEU A 443 24.36 22.59 30.10
CA LEU A 443 24.11 21.30 29.49
C LEU A 443 24.59 21.28 28.03
N THR A 444 24.24 22.27 27.24
CA THR A 444 24.72 22.46 25.85
C THR A 444 26.23 22.55 25.79
N GLN A 445 26.85 23.34 26.68
CA GLN A 445 28.30 23.46 26.73
C GLN A 445 28.99 22.15 27.04
N LYS A 446 28.46 21.35 27.99
CA LYS A 446 28.97 20.01 28.32
C LYS A 446 28.85 19.06 27.12
N TRP A 447 27.74 19.13 26.44
CA TRP A 447 27.49 18.30 25.27
C TRP A 447 28.47 18.65 24.14
N LEU A 448 28.62 19.93 23.79
CA LEU A 448 29.59 20.41 22.80
C LEU A 448 31.04 20.05 23.16
N ALA A 449 31.36 19.99 24.47
CA ALA A 449 32.66 19.54 24.96
C ALA A 449 32.82 18.01 25.03
N ALA A 450 31.85 17.26 24.50
CA ALA A 450 31.81 15.79 24.53
C ALA A 450 32.04 15.19 25.93
N GLN A 451 31.52 15.83 26.98
CA GLN A 451 31.62 15.30 28.32
C GLN A 451 30.85 13.98 28.48
N PRO A 452 31.43 12.95 29.07
CA PRO A 452 30.76 11.67 29.29
C PRO A 452 29.43 11.83 30.03
N ASN A 453 28.43 11.03 29.63
CA ASN A 453 27.07 11.00 30.20
C ASN A 453 26.26 12.30 30.07
N THR A 454 26.63 13.17 29.16
CA THR A 454 25.79 14.37 28.84
C THR A 454 24.79 13.99 27.78
N VAL A 455 23.50 14.12 28.09
CA VAL A 455 22.37 13.89 27.17
C VAL A 455 21.54 15.15 27.13
N LEU A 456 21.18 15.61 25.95
CA LEU A 456 20.18 16.66 25.76
C LEU A 456 18.81 15.97 25.60
N ALA A 457 17.81 16.44 26.32
CA ALA A 457 16.43 15.97 26.15
C ALA A 457 15.83 16.48 24.83
N ASP A 458 16.30 17.66 24.41
CA ASP A 458 15.91 18.29 23.15
C ASP A 458 17.08 19.07 22.54
N TRP A 459 17.81 18.48 21.63
CA TRP A 459 18.90 19.17 20.95
C TRP A 459 18.40 20.20 19.94
N GLN A 460 17.18 19.99 19.39
CA GLN A 460 16.57 20.91 18.40
C GLN A 460 16.20 22.23 19.05
N ALA A 461 15.73 22.21 20.29
CA ALA A 461 15.54 23.42 21.07
C ALA A 461 16.83 24.24 21.20
N GLY A 462 17.97 23.56 21.20
CA GLY A 462 19.31 24.16 21.27
C GLY A 462 19.81 24.74 19.96
N ASP A 463 19.28 24.32 18.80
CA ASP A 463 19.63 24.84 17.47
C ASP A 463 19.01 26.21 17.24
N MET A 464 19.70 27.22 17.74
CA MET A 464 19.19 28.59 17.80
C MET A 464 19.26 29.34 16.47
N ASP A 465 20.03 28.86 15.51
CA ASP A 465 20.14 29.46 14.18
C ASP A 465 19.37 28.67 13.09
N GLY A 466 18.79 27.53 13.47
CA GLY A 466 18.02 26.67 12.55
C GLY A 466 18.89 25.98 11.49
N SER A 467 20.17 25.79 11.76
CA SER A 467 21.12 25.20 10.81
C SER A 467 21.03 23.68 10.73
N GLY A 468 20.26 23.03 11.63
CA GLY A 468 20.21 21.57 11.79
C GLY A 468 21.44 20.98 12.48
N ILE A 469 22.34 21.80 13.00
CA ILE A 469 23.58 21.38 13.66
C ILE A 469 23.82 22.16 14.94
N LEU A 470 23.69 21.50 16.08
CA LEU A 470 24.02 22.13 17.36
C LEU A 470 25.51 22.37 17.49
N ASN A 471 25.93 23.64 17.62
CA ASN A 471 27.33 24.04 17.63
C ASN A 471 27.58 25.30 18.55
N ALA A 472 28.78 25.85 18.50
CA ALA A 472 29.17 26.98 19.36
C ALA A 472 28.40 28.29 19.00
N VAL A 473 27.86 28.42 17.79
CA VAL A 473 27.04 29.58 17.39
C VAL A 473 25.75 29.55 18.21
N ASP A 474 25.11 28.38 18.30
CA ASP A 474 23.87 28.21 19.06
C ASP A 474 24.05 28.54 20.53
N LEU A 475 25.11 28.03 21.14
CA LEU A 475 25.45 28.33 22.52
C LEU A 475 25.63 29.83 22.72
N THR A 476 26.15 30.56 21.72
CA THR A 476 26.29 32.01 21.75
C THR A 476 24.94 32.72 21.64
N LEU A 477 24.06 32.19 20.77
CA LEU A 477 22.70 32.69 20.61
C LEU A 477 21.85 32.43 21.86
N MET A 478 21.94 31.25 22.48
CA MET A 478 21.31 30.96 23.76
C MET A 478 21.73 31.94 24.86
N LYS A 479 23.04 32.19 24.98
CA LYS A 479 23.57 33.21 25.93
C LYS A 479 23.01 34.58 25.68
N ARG A 480 22.89 34.98 24.40
CA ARG A 480 22.31 36.27 24.03
C ARG A 480 20.84 36.34 24.40
N GLU A 481 20.07 35.32 24.09
CA GLU A 481 18.63 35.24 24.39
C GLU A 481 18.41 35.34 25.91
N LEU A 482 19.16 34.60 26.71
CA LEU A 482 19.06 34.63 28.18
C LEU A 482 19.39 36.01 28.81
N MET A 483 20.14 36.83 28.10
CA MET A 483 20.42 38.22 28.60
C MET A 483 19.28 39.20 28.38
N TYR A 484 18.28 38.83 27.57
CA TYR A 484 17.11 39.65 27.25
C TYR A 484 15.84 39.19 27.96
N ILE A 485 15.87 38.06 28.66
CA ILE A 485 14.83 37.58 29.57
C ILE A 485 15.07 38.12 30.98
#